data_f23b44dae8c38e987f27489aa4203202
#
_entry.id   f23b44dae8c38e987f27489aa4203202
#
_cell.length_a   1.000
_cell.length_b   1.000
_cell.length_c   1.000
_cell.angle_alpha   90.00
_cell.angle_beta   90.00
_cell.angle_gamma   90.00
#
_symmetry.space_group_name_H-M   'P 1'
#
loop_
_entity.id
_entity.type
_entity.pdbx_description
1 polymer ?
#
loop_
_entity_poly.entity_id
_entity_poly.type
_entity_poly.pdbx_seq_one_letter_code
_entity_poly.pdbx_strand_id
1 'polypeptide(L)'
;NYYLDLESAHALGLEPTGNGMRNYDELPSPGYTTIILEGGERGIDEIIRDTEKGILVCGVLGGGQSNVLAGDFSVNLALAFLIEKGELRGRVKNAMFGGNLYQLQPNLRELSREVQDVYGHMRLPYMVFERVKVAGKA
;
A
#
# COMPACT_ATOMS: atom_id res chain seq x y z
N ASN A 1 3.93 -17.08 -1.41
CA ASN A 1 3.80 -18.02 -2.53
C ASN A 1 4.52 -17.45 -3.74
N TYR A 2 5.19 -18.32 -4.51
CA TYR A 2 5.72 -17.95 -5.82
C TYR A 2 4.60 -18.05 -6.85
N TYR A 3 4.55 -17.14 -7.80
CA TYR A 3 3.73 -17.32 -8.99
C TYR A 3 4.66 -17.57 -10.19
N LEU A 4 4.40 -18.68 -10.87
CA LEU A 4 5.27 -19.23 -11.90
C LEU A 4 4.49 -19.41 -13.21
N ASP A 5 5.12 -19.10 -14.33
CA ASP A 5 4.70 -19.61 -15.62
C ASP A 5 5.12 -21.08 -15.80
N LEU A 6 4.65 -21.71 -16.85
CA LEU A 6 4.92 -23.13 -17.10
C LEU A 6 6.42 -23.41 -17.36
N GLU A 7 7.10 -22.51 -18.05
CA GLU A 7 8.51 -22.64 -18.38
C GLU A 7 9.38 -22.54 -17.13
N SER A 8 9.14 -21.52 -16.31
CA SER A 8 9.84 -21.33 -15.03
C SER A 8 9.56 -22.48 -14.06
N ALA A 9 8.32 -22.95 -13.97
CA ALA A 9 7.97 -24.07 -13.12
C ALA A 9 8.70 -25.34 -13.53
N HIS A 10 8.73 -25.65 -14.84
CA HIS A 10 9.44 -26.78 -15.35
C HIS A 10 10.95 -26.68 -15.11
N ALA A 11 11.55 -25.52 -15.38
CA ALA A 11 12.99 -25.29 -15.17
C ALA A 11 13.42 -25.44 -13.70
N LEU A 12 12.53 -25.07 -12.76
CA LEU A 12 12.79 -25.15 -11.32
C LEU A 12 12.32 -26.47 -10.68
N GLY A 13 11.66 -27.35 -11.44
CA GLY A 13 11.08 -28.58 -10.92
C GLY A 13 9.94 -28.35 -9.91
N LEU A 14 9.17 -27.26 -10.07
CA LEU A 14 8.08 -26.86 -9.19
C LEU A 14 6.73 -27.02 -9.91
N GLU A 15 5.68 -27.18 -9.13
CA GLU A 15 4.31 -27.21 -9.67
C GLU A 15 3.87 -25.81 -10.13
N PRO A 16 3.19 -25.69 -11.29
CA PRO A 16 2.64 -24.42 -11.75
C PRO A 16 1.57 -23.91 -10.79
N THR A 17 1.59 -22.60 -10.53
CA THR A 17 0.65 -21.96 -9.59
C THR A 17 -0.63 -21.43 -10.25
N GLY A 18 -0.78 -21.58 -11.56
CA GLY A 18 -1.96 -21.12 -12.30
C GLY A 18 -2.08 -19.60 -12.45
N ASN A 19 -0.97 -18.88 -12.26
CA ASN A 19 -0.91 -17.41 -12.28
C ASN A 19 -0.52 -16.83 -13.66
N GLY A 20 -0.62 -17.61 -14.73
CA GLY A 20 -0.40 -17.09 -16.08
C GLY A 20 -1.46 -16.06 -16.46
N MET A 21 -1.05 -14.87 -16.85
CA MET A 21 -1.89 -13.81 -17.39
C MET A 21 -1.46 -13.49 -18.82
N ARG A 22 -2.41 -13.13 -19.67
CA ARG A 22 -2.13 -12.82 -21.06
C ARG A 22 -3.01 -11.67 -21.54
N ASN A 23 -2.39 -10.69 -22.19
CA ASN A 23 -3.09 -9.72 -23.03
C ASN A 23 -3.28 -10.30 -24.44
N TYR A 24 -4.11 -9.62 -25.24
CA TYR A 24 -4.53 -10.14 -26.55
C TYR A 24 -3.35 -10.43 -27.52
N ASP A 25 -2.32 -9.59 -27.49
CA ASP A 25 -1.20 -9.60 -28.42
C ASP A 25 0.16 -9.92 -27.76
N GLU A 26 0.14 -10.42 -26.52
CA GLU A 26 1.35 -10.72 -25.74
C GLU A 26 1.46 -12.22 -25.42
N LEU A 27 2.67 -12.68 -25.14
CA LEU A 27 2.89 -13.99 -24.57
C LEU A 27 2.43 -14.02 -23.12
N PRO A 28 1.97 -15.18 -22.61
CA PRO A 28 1.63 -15.33 -21.19
C PRO A 28 2.80 -14.95 -20.29
N SER A 29 2.52 -14.20 -19.23
CA SER A 29 3.47 -13.84 -18.21
C SER A 29 2.92 -14.12 -16.83
N PRO A 30 3.77 -14.32 -15.80
CA PRO A 30 3.29 -14.48 -14.43
C PRO A 30 2.57 -13.21 -13.95
N GLY A 31 1.44 -13.39 -13.28
CA GLY A 31 0.65 -12.30 -12.71
C GLY A 31 -0.01 -12.68 -11.39
N TYR A 32 -0.72 -11.75 -10.80
CA TYR A 32 -1.49 -11.99 -9.59
C TYR A 32 -2.98 -11.76 -9.86
N THR A 33 -3.84 -12.55 -9.23
CA THR A 33 -5.31 -12.39 -9.31
C THR A 33 -5.84 -11.64 -8.10
N THR A 34 -5.38 -12.03 -6.90
CA THR A 34 -5.79 -11.42 -5.65
C THR A 34 -4.59 -11.26 -4.74
N ILE A 35 -4.41 -10.06 -4.20
CA ILE A 35 -3.40 -9.78 -3.18
C ILE A 35 -4.11 -9.70 -1.83
N ILE A 36 -3.68 -10.53 -0.88
CA ILE A 36 -4.20 -10.52 0.49
C ILE A 36 -3.02 -10.27 1.43
N LEU A 37 -3.10 -9.21 2.20
CA LEU A 37 -2.22 -8.94 3.32
C LEU A 37 -3.01 -9.15 4.60
N GLU A 38 -2.52 -10.03 5.46
CA GLU A 38 -3.17 -10.32 6.74
C GLU A 38 -3.09 -9.10 7.68
N GLY A 39 -4.15 -8.88 8.43
CA GLY A 39 -4.21 -7.81 9.43
C GLY A 39 -3.31 -8.09 10.63
N GLY A 40 -3.01 -7.02 11.38
CA GLY A 40 -2.33 -7.10 12.66
C GLY A 40 -3.28 -7.36 13.84
N GLU A 41 -2.82 -7.07 15.04
CA GLU A 41 -3.56 -7.38 16.27
C GLU A 41 -4.47 -6.22 16.70
N ARG A 42 -4.05 -4.97 16.51
CA ARG A 42 -4.72 -3.75 17.01
C ARG A 42 -5.72 -3.19 16.02
N GLY A 43 -6.85 -2.72 16.53
CA GLY A 43 -7.84 -2.01 15.73
C GLY A 43 -7.37 -0.62 15.32
N ILE A 44 -7.86 -0.12 14.17
CA ILE A 44 -7.50 1.22 13.67
C ILE A 44 -7.83 2.33 14.68
N ASP A 45 -8.94 2.21 15.40
CA ASP A 45 -9.32 3.18 16.43
C ASP A 45 -8.36 3.19 17.64
N GLU A 46 -7.79 2.04 17.99
CA GLU A 46 -6.76 1.94 19.03
C GLU A 46 -5.46 2.59 18.57
N ILE A 47 -5.08 2.36 17.33
CA ILE A 47 -3.88 2.94 16.71
C ILE A 47 -4.02 4.48 16.65
N ILE A 48 -5.19 4.98 16.24
CA ILE A 48 -5.45 6.43 16.21
C ILE A 48 -5.33 7.03 17.61
N ARG A 49 -5.96 6.41 18.63
CA ARG A 49 -5.91 6.90 20.02
C ARG A 49 -4.49 7.00 20.58
N ASP A 50 -3.60 6.11 20.17
CA ASP A 50 -2.20 6.10 20.61
C ASP A 50 -1.29 7.00 19.75
N THR A 51 -1.83 7.65 18.72
CA THR A 51 -1.06 8.50 17.81
C THR A 51 -1.10 9.94 18.30
N GLU A 52 0.04 10.47 18.78
CA GLU A 52 0.14 11.86 19.22
C GLU A 52 -0.03 12.84 18.05
N LYS A 53 0.60 12.57 16.91
CA LYS A 53 0.47 13.37 15.70
C LYS A 53 0.64 12.48 14.45
N GLY A 54 -0.31 12.55 13.53
CA GLY A 54 -0.28 11.73 12.32
C GLY A 54 -1.28 12.21 11.27
N ILE A 55 -1.32 11.48 10.17
CA ILE A 55 -2.30 11.69 9.10
C ILE A 55 -2.89 10.33 8.72
N LEU A 56 -4.21 10.21 8.83
CA LEU A 56 -4.95 9.09 8.28
C LEU A 56 -5.23 9.37 6.80
N VAL A 57 -4.62 8.60 5.92
CA VAL A 57 -4.80 8.70 4.47
C VAL A 57 -5.85 7.71 4.02
N CYS A 58 -6.96 8.21 3.49
CA CYS A 58 -8.07 7.40 2.96
C CYS A 58 -8.14 7.38 1.43
N GLY A 59 -7.40 8.27 0.77
CA GLY A 59 -7.36 8.31 -0.69
C GLY A 59 -6.24 9.19 -1.22
N VAL A 60 -5.67 8.78 -2.33
CA VAL A 60 -4.60 9.49 -3.02
C VAL A 60 -4.95 9.72 -4.49
N LEU A 61 -4.36 10.76 -5.08
CA LEU A 61 -4.42 11.05 -6.51
C LEU A 61 -3.01 11.16 -7.07
N GLY A 62 -2.80 10.67 -8.28
CA GLY A 62 -1.51 10.68 -8.96
C GLY A 62 -0.76 9.37 -8.78
N GLY A 63 0.56 9.42 -8.86
CA GLY A 63 1.43 8.24 -8.80
C GLY A 63 1.84 7.69 -10.17
N GLY A 64 1.14 8.05 -11.25
CA GLY A 64 1.46 7.57 -12.59
C GLY A 64 2.79 8.09 -13.18
N GLN A 65 3.42 9.09 -12.57
CA GLN A 65 4.73 9.60 -12.94
C GLN A 65 5.85 9.16 -11.99
N SER A 66 5.56 8.19 -11.15
CA SER A 66 6.53 7.63 -10.21
C SER A 66 7.56 6.76 -10.93
N ASN A 67 8.81 6.83 -10.51
CA ASN A 67 9.83 5.88 -10.98
C ASN A 67 9.70 4.58 -10.18
N VAL A 68 8.81 3.70 -10.63
CA VAL A 68 8.46 2.45 -9.92
C VAL A 68 9.67 1.56 -9.70
N LEU A 69 10.61 1.51 -10.67
CA LEU A 69 11.82 0.67 -10.55
C LEU A 69 12.78 1.20 -9.48
N ALA A 70 12.92 2.52 -9.37
CA ALA A 70 13.70 3.14 -8.30
C ALA A 70 12.96 3.19 -6.97
N GLY A 71 11.66 2.88 -6.96
CA GLY A 71 10.79 2.96 -5.78
C GLY A 71 10.33 4.37 -5.43
N ASP A 72 10.64 5.37 -6.24
CA ASP A 72 10.24 6.76 -5.96
C ASP A 72 8.76 6.97 -6.28
N PHE A 73 8.07 7.66 -5.38
CA PHE A 73 6.66 8.00 -5.57
C PHE A 73 6.34 9.40 -5.05
N SER A 74 5.31 10.00 -5.63
CA SER A 74 4.72 11.27 -5.19
C SER A 74 3.24 11.26 -5.51
N VAL A 75 2.41 11.45 -4.48
CA VAL A 75 0.95 11.43 -4.60
C VAL A 75 0.33 12.60 -3.85
N ASN A 76 -0.77 13.13 -4.39
CA ASN A 76 -1.58 14.10 -3.68
C ASN A 76 -2.56 13.39 -2.75
N LEU A 77 -2.76 13.93 -1.55
CA LEU A 77 -3.76 13.44 -0.61
C LEU A 77 -5.16 13.90 -1.03
N ALA A 78 -5.93 13.00 -1.64
CA ALA A 78 -7.30 13.28 -2.06
C ALA A 78 -8.27 13.34 -0.87
N LEU A 79 -8.12 12.38 0.03
CA LEU A 79 -8.87 12.31 1.28
C LEU A 79 -7.93 11.88 2.40
N ALA A 80 -7.72 12.79 3.35
CA ALA A 80 -6.89 12.54 4.52
C ALA A 80 -7.36 13.37 5.71
N PHE A 81 -7.12 12.86 6.91
CA PHE A 81 -7.50 13.50 8.17
C PHE A 81 -6.28 13.66 9.08
N LEU A 82 -6.19 14.80 9.74
CA LEU A 82 -5.19 15.07 10.74
C LEU A 82 -5.53 14.30 12.03
N ILE A 83 -4.55 13.63 12.59
CA ILE A 83 -4.63 13.01 13.92
C ILE A 83 -3.80 13.89 14.85
N GLU A 84 -4.38 14.36 15.95
CA GLU A 84 -3.68 15.04 17.02
C GLU A 84 -4.21 14.57 18.38
N LYS A 85 -3.30 14.17 19.25
CA LYS A 85 -3.58 13.68 20.60
C LYS A 85 -4.64 12.57 20.63
N GLY A 86 -4.51 11.61 19.72
CA GLY A 86 -5.40 10.46 19.63
C GLY A 86 -6.77 10.73 19.01
N GLU A 87 -7.00 11.90 18.42
CA GLU A 87 -8.29 12.28 17.83
C GLU A 87 -8.16 12.75 16.39
N LEU A 88 -9.17 12.44 15.58
CA LEU A 88 -9.30 13.01 14.23
C LEU A 88 -9.78 14.47 14.34
N ARG A 89 -8.95 15.42 13.91
CA ARG A 89 -9.23 16.87 14.05
C ARG A 89 -9.91 17.47 12.84
N GLY A 90 -9.49 17.13 11.65
CA GLY A 90 -10.07 17.70 10.45
C GLY A 90 -9.43 17.19 9.18
N ARG A 91 -10.01 17.56 8.05
CA ARG A 91 -9.53 17.15 6.73
C ARG A 91 -8.26 17.90 6.36
N VAL A 92 -7.25 17.17 5.95
CA VAL A 92 -6.03 17.72 5.34
C VAL A 92 -6.31 18.02 3.87
N LYS A 93 -5.95 19.23 3.44
CA LYS A 93 -6.11 19.70 2.05
C LYS A 93 -4.78 20.16 1.49
N ASN A 94 -4.64 20.10 0.16
CA ASN A 94 -3.46 20.60 -0.56
C ASN A 94 -2.16 20.04 -0.02
N ALA A 95 -2.17 18.78 0.38
CA ALA A 95 -1.00 18.08 0.89
C ALA A 95 -0.58 16.96 -0.05
N MET A 96 0.71 16.71 -0.05
CA MET A 96 1.39 15.77 -0.90
C MET A 96 2.22 14.83 -0.04
N PHE A 97 2.16 13.55 -0.36
CA PHE A 97 2.97 12.51 0.24
C PHE A 97 3.92 11.95 -0.81
N GLY A 98 5.19 11.99 -0.54
CA GLY A 98 6.22 11.48 -1.44
C GLY A 98 7.40 10.90 -0.70
N GLY A 99 8.12 10.05 -1.39
CA GLY A 99 9.29 9.38 -0.84
C GLY A 99 9.76 8.24 -1.72
N ASN A 100 10.55 7.38 -1.11
CA ASN A 100 11.02 6.17 -1.74
C ASN A 100 10.51 4.95 -0.97
N LEU A 101 9.90 4.00 -1.68
CA LEU A 101 9.26 2.82 -1.10
C LEU A 101 10.25 1.95 -0.31
N TYR A 102 11.48 1.79 -0.84
CA TYR A 102 12.50 0.99 -0.16
C TYR A 102 12.98 1.64 1.15
N GLN A 103 12.90 2.97 1.25
CA GLN A 103 13.19 3.72 2.48
C GLN A 103 11.98 3.78 3.42
N LEU A 104 10.77 3.70 2.88
CA LEU A 104 9.53 3.71 3.66
C LEU A 104 9.29 2.35 4.35
N GLN A 105 9.58 1.26 3.66
CA GLN A 105 9.32 -0.09 4.15
C GLN A 105 9.92 -0.39 5.54
N PRO A 106 11.17 -0.02 5.86
CA PRO A 106 11.71 -0.20 7.21
C PRO A 106 11.03 0.62 8.30
N ASN A 107 10.24 1.62 7.92
CA ASN A 107 9.49 2.46 8.84
C ASN A 107 8.04 1.98 9.06
N LEU A 108 7.67 0.83 8.51
CA LEU A 108 6.40 0.17 8.81
C LEU A 108 6.41 -0.26 10.28
N ARG A 109 5.54 0.36 11.07
CA ARG A 109 5.44 0.10 12.50
C ARG A 109 4.48 -1.06 12.80
N GLU A 110 3.28 -0.99 12.24
CA GLU A 110 2.24 -1.98 12.48
C GLU A 110 1.17 -1.98 11.37
N LEU A 111 0.37 -3.04 11.37
CA LEU A 111 -0.81 -3.20 10.51
C LEU A 111 -2.06 -3.18 11.39
N SER A 112 -3.16 -2.62 10.89
CA SER A 112 -4.44 -2.72 11.60
C SER A 112 -5.02 -4.13 11.51
N ARG A 113 -5.89 -4.46 12.45
CA ARG A 113 -6.67 -5.70 12.42
C ARG A 113 -7.71 -5.69 11.29
N GLU A 114 -8.32 -4.54 11.04
CA GLU A 114 -9.30 -4.37 9.99
C GLU A 114 -8.63 -4.42 8.61
N VAL A 115 -9.22 -5.21 7.72
CA VAL A 115 -8.79 -5.37 6.33
C VAL A 115 -9.85 -4.78 5.41
N GLN A 116 -9.42 -3.95 4.47
CA GLN A 116 -10.27 -3.27 3.49
C GLN A 116 -10.16 -3.94 2.12
N ASP A 117 -11.27 -4.02 1.41
CA ASP A 117 -11.26 -4.39 0.00
C ASP A 117 -10.86 -3.18 -0.86
N VAL A 118 -9.77 -3.33 -1.58
CA VAL A 118 -9.18 -2.27 -2.42
C VAL A 118 -9.24 -2.69 -3.88
N TYR A 119 -9.88 -1.88 -4.70
CA TYR A 119 -10.06 -2.11 -6.15
C TYR A 119 -10.66 -3.49 -6.53
N GLY A 120 -11.35 -4.17 -5.60
CA GLY A 120 -12.03 -5.43 -5.85
C GLY A 120 -11.12 -6.68 -6.00
N HIS A 121 -9.80 -6.49 -5.95
CA HIS A 121 -8.83 -7.60 -6.09
C HIS A 121 -7.69 -7.56 -5.06
N MET A 122 -7.73 -6.62 -4.13
CA MET A 122 -6.77 -6.55 -3.02
C MET A 122 -7.53 -6.46 -1.70
N ARG A 123 -7.02 -7.14 -0.68
CA ARG A 123 -7.49 -7.03 0.70
C ARG A 123 -6.31 -6.60 1.57
N LEU A 124 -6.36 -5.37 2.04
CA LEU A 124 -5.24 -4.72 2.71
C LEU A 124 -5.68 -4.12 4.06
N PRO A 125 -4.90 -4.30 5.14
CA PRO A 125 -5.08 -3.57 6.38
C PRO A 125 -4.61 -2.11 6.22
N TYR A 126 -4.95 -1.26 7.17
CA TYR A 126 -4.27 0.02 7.30
C TYR A 126 -2.82 -0.22 7.70
N MET A 127 -1.90 0.45 7.01
CA MET A 127 -0.47 0.35 7.25
C MET A 127 0.02 1.63 7.94
N VAL A 128 0.64 1.46 9.09
CA VAL A 128 1.16 2.58 9.89
C VAL A 128 2.64 2.75 9.65
N PHE A 129 3.02 3.86 9.09
CA PHE A 129 4.42 4.22 8.85
C PHE A 129 4.84 5.36 9.77
N GLU A 130 6.04 5.27 10.31
CA GLU A 130 6.67 6.35 11.06
C GLU A 130 7.63 7.15 10.18
N ARG A 131 7.97 8.37 10.65
CA ARG A 131 8.98 9.24 10.01
C ARG A 131 8.70 9.58 8.54
N VAL A 132 7.43 9.72 8.22
CA VAL A 132 6.98 10.05 6.87
C VAL A 132 6.97 11.56 6.67
N LYS A 133 7.44 12.00 5.50
CA LYS A 133 7.38 13.42 5.11
C LYS A 133 6.11 13.70 4.34
N VAL A 134 5.31 14.63 4.84
CA VAL A 134 4.14 15.16 4.13
C VAL A 134 4.38 16.66 3.92
N ALA A 135 4.29 17.09 2.67
CA ALA A 135 4.35 18.51 2.31
C ALA A 135 2.93 19.05 2.10
N GLY A 136 2.63 20.19 2.67
CA GLY A 136 1.34 20.86 2.51
C GLY A 136 1.47 22.35 2.75
N LYS A 137 0.50 23.12 2.22
CA LYS A 137 0.35 24.53 2.65
C LYS A 137 -0.30 24.53 4.03
N ALA A 138 0.32 25.26 4.96
CA ALA A 138 -0.28 25.61 6.22
C ALA A 138 -1.49 26.54 5.98
#